data_01b44aceb0de24034f426d75422d1525
#
_entry.id   01b44aceb0de24034f426d75422d1525
#
_cell.length_a   1.000
_cell.length_b   1.000
_cell.length_c   1.000
_cell.angle_alpha   90.00
_cell.angle_beta   90.00
_cell.angle_gamma   90.00
#
_symmetry.space_group_name_H-M   'P 1'
#
loop_
_entity.id
_entity.type
_entity.pdbx_description
1 polymer ?
#
loop_
_entity_poly.entity_id
_entity_poly.type
_entity_poly.pdbx_seq_one_letter_code
_entity_poly.pdbx_strand_id
1 'polypeptide(L)'
;MKKILLMTAIAAMGLGGCDKRPEPLKIDNALTAEEIAAGRLTPEVMWKMSRAGGSSLSPDGRTLLYQQTDYNMAENRGVTTIRVEDMDSKTVTCLTDFTSNSLSPKWSADGRHIYFLSDRGGSMQVWRMNASGGDATQITGSGDGEGVPDVEGFGVSPDGKHIWWVQTVRTADRRSSDIYKDMDKSKARIYDDLMARHWDYWDEGEYRHIFVGELGKGVVTGGRDIMPDAQWDAPLAPYFDMAEIAWNNAGTMLAYTCKPLTGTAYAVSTDSDIFVYDLESGATQNICKPANFNTGKPVNDQAVMVGYDKYPVWSPDDSKIAFLSQRRAGNESDKARLFVYDCHTAKMQDLTADFDYNAQNVVWSGNDLIYFIAPIEATHQICRVAPSVGEVEVITRGDHDINAFTMAGERIAAEMCTISMATEFFEINPEDGSLAQISAINKSVYDNIRMGEVQKRWVKTTDGKQMLTWVILPPDF
;
A
#
# COMPACT_ATOMS: atom_id res chain seq x y z
N MET A 1 14.59 58.76 59.74
CA MET A 1 14.60 58.50 58.28
C MET A 1 15.13 57.06 58.06
N LYS A 2 14.24 56.11 57.95
CA LYS A 2 14.55 54.70 57.67
C LYS A 2 14.33 54.42 56.18
N LYS A 3 15.37 54.05 55.46
CA LYS A 3 15.27 53.59 54.05
C LYS A 3 14.84 52.14 54.07
N ILE A 4 13.71 51.87 53.46
CA ILE A 4 13.21 50.50 53.17
C ILE A 4 13.80 50.07 51.81
N LEU A 5 14.59 49.03 51.83
CA LEU A 5 15.10 48.35 50.64
C LEU A 5 14.07 47.34 50.19
N LEU A 6 13.48 47.54 49.04
CA LEU A 6 12.57 46.60 48.40
C LEU A 6 13.39 45.61 47.56
N MET A 7 13.52 44.39 48.02
CA MET A 7 14.09 43.30 47.21
C MET A 7 12.98 42.71 46.35
N THR A 8 13.10 42.92 45.03
CA THR A 8 12.27 42.29 44.03
C THR A 8 12.83 40.87 43.76
N ALA A 9 12.14 39.87 44.26
CA ALA A 9 12.41 38.48 43.92
C ALA A 9 11.82 38.21 42.53
N ILE A 10 12.68 38.05 41.50
CA ILE A 10 12.30 37.51 40.21
C ILE A 10 12.17 36.01 40.36
N ALA A 11 10.93 35.52 40.44
CA ALA A 11 10.63 34.11 40.31
C ALA A 11 10.84 33.74 38.82
N ALA A 12 11.92 33.03 38.54
CA ALA A 12 12.08 32.32 37.28
C ALA A 12 11.04 31.19 37.27
N MET A 13 9.90 31.44 36.59
CA MET A 13 9.01 30.36 36.18
C MET A 13 9.75 29.60 35.09
N GLY A 14 10.32 28.46 35.41
CA GLY A 14 10.78 27.47 34.47
C GLY A 14 9.54 26.98 33.69
N LEU A 15 9.47 27.34 32.43
CA LEU A 15 8.60 26.69 31.47
C LEU A 15 9.16 25.26 31.26
N GLY A 16 8.89 24.37 32.16
CA GLY A 16 8.98 22.94 31.95
C GLY A 16 7.80 22.55 31.10
N GLY A 17 7.95 22.60 29.80
CA GLY A 17 7.07 21.85 28.90
C GLY A 17 7.22 20.38 29.27
N CYS A 18 6.23 19.81 29.99
CA CYS A 18 6.11 18.38 30.13
C CYS A 18 5.77 17.84 28.74
N ASP A 19 6.79 17.42 28.04
CA ASP A 19 6.68 16.53 26.89
C ASP A 19 6.17 15.17 27.41
N LYS A 20 4.87 15.10 27.72
CA LYS A 20 4.23 13.83 28.05
C LYS A 20 4.07 13.08 26.75
N ARG A 21 5.02 12.21 26.44
CA ARG A 21 4.78 11.17 25.42
C ARG A 21 3.46 10.48 25.78
N PRO A 22 2.58 10.21 24.77
CA PRO A 22 1.35 9.49 25.04
C PRO A 22 1.67 8.16 25.74
N GLU A 23 0.83 7.78 26.69
CA GLU A 23 0.99 6.48 27.33
C GLU A 23 0.75 5.37 26.30
N PRO A 24 1.53 4.26 26.35
CA PRO A 24 1.31 3.13 25.48
C PRO A 24 -0.11 2.57 25.63
N LEU A 25 -0.76 2.25 24.52
CA LEU A 25 -2.04 1.57 24.52
C LEU A 25 -1.88 0.20 25.19
N LYS A 26 -2.70 -0.09 26.19
CA LYS A 26 -2.72 -1.42 26.82
C LYS A 26 -3.44 -2.39 25.90
N ILE A 27 -2.72 -3.34 25.36
CA ILE A 27 -3.29 -4.41 24.56
C ILE A 27 -3.54 -5.62 25.48
N ASP A 28 -4.76 -6.14 25.45
CA ASP A 28 -5.14 -7.38 26.11
C ASP A 28 -5.83 -8.29 25.10
N ASN A 29 -5.04 -9.10 24.43
CA ASN A 29 -5.49 -10.09 23.44
C ASN A 29 -5.68 -11.48 24.08
N ALA A 30 -5.50 -11.64 25.37
CA ALA A 30 -5.68 -12.91 26.05
C ALA A 30 -7.17 -13.29 26.10
N LEU A 31 -7.48 -14.56 25.79
CA LEU A 31 -8.80 -15.10 25.97
C LEU A 31 -9.10 -15.29 27.46
N THR A 32 -10.29 -14.92 27.89
CA THR A 32 -10.76 -15.22 29.25
C THR A 32 -11.07 -16.72 29.42
N ALA A 33 -11.15 -17.18 30.67
CA ALA A 33 -11.54 -18.56 30.95
C ALA A 33 -12.95 -18.90 30.42
N GLU A 34 -13.87 -17.93 30.44
CA GLU A 34 -15.23 -18.07 29.92
C GLU A 34 -15.22 -18.19 28.38
N GLU A 35 -14.41 -17.40 27.68
CA GLU A 35 -14.27 -17.46 26.22
C GLU A 35 -13.70 -18.82 25.80
N ILE A 36 -12.66 -19.30 26.49
CA ILE A 36 -12.06 -20.62 26.24
C ILE A 36 -13.09 -21.73 26.52
N ALA A 37 -13.81 -21.66 27.62
CA ALA A 37 -14.83 -22.65 27.96
C ALA A 37 -16.01 -22.65 26.96
N ALA A 38 -16.40 -21.48 26.45
CA ALA A 38 -17.43 -21.35 25.41
C ALA A 38 -16.92 -21.90 24.06
N GLY A 39 -15.64 -21.71 23.74
CA GLY A 39 -15.00 -22.20 22.52
C GLY A 39 -15.63 -21.71 21.22
N ARG A 40 -16.21 -20.50 21.22
CA ARG A 40 -16.95 -19.92 20.10
C ARG A 40 -16.36 -18.57 19.69
N LEU A 41 -16.34 -18.32 18.39
CA LEU A 41 -15.98 -17.01 17.86
C LEU A 41 -17.13 -16.02 18.10
N THR A 42 -16.90 -15.05 18.99
CA THR A 42 -17.79 -13.92 19.23
C THR A 42 -17.20 -12.64 18.67
N PRO A 43 -17.95 -11.53 18.51
CA PRO A 43 -17.38 -10.24 18.13
C PRO A 43 -16.22 -9.82 19.04
N GLU A 44 -16.30 -10.05 20.35
CA GLU A 44 -15.26 -9.71 21.32
C GLU A 44 -13.99 -10.53 21.08
N VAL A 45 -14.11 -11.84 20.88
CA VAL A 45 -12.98 -12.72 20.51
C VAL A 45 -12.35 -12.29 19.20
N MET A 46 -13.17 -11.94 18.20
CA MET A 46 -12.68 -11.48 16.90
C MET A 46 -11.85 -10.18 17.01
N TRP A 47 -12.21 -9.28 17.94
CA TRP A 47 -11.44 -8.06 18.20
C TRP A 47 -10.15 -8.29 18.99
N LYS A 48 -9.99 -9.45 19.65
CA LYS A 48 -8.73 -9.88 20.26
C LYS A 48 -7.73 -10.42 19.25
N MET A 49 -8.16 -10.71 18.04
CA MET A 49 -7.26 -11.17 16.97
C MET A 49 -6.44 -10.00 16.44
N SER A 50 -5.13 -10.20 16.36
CA SER A 50 -4.22 -9.27 15.70
C SER A 50 -4.38 -9.33 14.19
N ARG A 51 -4.10 -8.22 13.51
CA ARG A 51 -4.12 -8.13 12.04
C ARG A 51 -2.74 -7.77 11.52
N ALA A 52 -2.15 -8.68 10.75
CA ALA A 52 -0.84 -8.49 10.17
C ALA A 52 -0.91 -8.35 8.65
N GLY A 53 0.08 -7.66 8.07
CA GLY A 53 0.22 -7.48 6.63
C GLY A 53 1.35 -6.51 6.29
N GLY A 54 1.45 -6.13 5.01
CA GLY A 54 2.48 -5.22 4.52
C GLY A 54 3.88 -5.82 4.67
N SER A 55 4.01 -7.12 4.39
CA SER A 55 5.24 -7.87 4.61
C SER A 55 6.27 -7.65 3.51
N SER A 56 7.55 -7.73 3.88
CA SER A 56 8.67 -7.75 2.96
C SER A 56 9.85 -8.56 3.52
N LEU A 57 10.49 -9.35 2.66
CA LEU A 57 11.73 -10.03 3.01
C LEU A 57 12.91 -9.05 3.04
N SER A 58 13.83 -9.25 3.98
CA SER A 58 15.13 -8.58 3.95
C SER A 58 15.88 -8.92 2.65
N PRO A 59 16.80 -8.06 2.18
CA PRO A 59 17.53 -8.32 0.93
C PRO A 59 18.28 -9.66 0.90
N ASP A 60 18.67 -10.20 2.07
CA ASP A 60 19.31 -11.51 2.20
C ASP A 60 18.31 -12.67 2.40
N GLY A 61 17.00 -12.38 2.42
CA GLY A 61 15.93 -13.36 2.56
C GLY A 61 15.79 -14.00 3.94
N ARG A 62 16.52 -13.53 4.97
CA ARG A 62 16.55 -14.18 6.29
C ARG A 62 15.51 -13.66 7.28
N THR A 63 14.99 -12.47 7.05
CA THR A 63 14.09 -11.81 7.99
C THR A 63 12.86 -11.32 7.26
N LEU A 64 11.69 -11.65 7.79
CA LEU A 64 10.40 -11.11 7.34
C LEU A 64 10.09 -9.86 8.17
N LEU A 65 9.91 -8.73 7.53
CA LEU A 65 9.44 -7.47 8.09
C LEU A 65 7.95 -7.35 7.83
N TYR A 66 7.15 -6.93 8.82
CA TYR A 66 5.71 -6.72 8.66
C TYR A 66 5.16 -5.74 9.68
N GLN A 67 3.96 -5.26 9.46
CA GLN A 67 3.19 -4.50 10.43
C GLN A 67 2.11 -5.37 11.06
N GLN A 68 1.81 -5.10 12.35
CA GLN A 68 0.75 -5.76 13.08
C GLN A 68 -0.08 -4.75 13.85
N THR A 69 -1.40 -4.79 13.67
CA THR A 69 -2.36 -3.96 14.41
C THR A 69 -3.01 -4.78 15.51
N ASP A 70 -2.93 -4.28 16.71
CA ASP A 70 -3.58 -4.81 17.91
C ASP A 70 -4.59 -3.79 18.46
N TYR A 71 -5.67 -4.26 19.08
CA TYR A 71 -6.80 -3.43 19.47
C TYR A 71 -7.05 -3.44 20.98
N ASN A 72 -7.55 -2.31 21.49
CA ASN A 72 -8.17 -2.21 22.80
C ASN A 72 -9.64 -1.80 22.59
N MET A 73 -10.55 -2.73 22.85
CA MET A 73 -11.98 -2.49 22.66
C MET A 73 -12.56 -1.46 23.63
N ALA A 74 -12.07 -1.42 24.87
CA ALA A 74 -12.56 -0.49 25.88
C ALA A 74 -12.24 0.96 25.53
N GLU A 75 -11.10 1.19 24.87
CA GLU A 75 -10.68 2.51 24.36
C GLU A 75 -11.13 2.78 22.92
N ASN A 76 -11.78 1.80 22.27
CA ASN A 76 -12.16 1.86 20.85
C ASN A 76 -11.00 2.31 19.95
N ARG A 77 -9.82 1.73 20.14
CA ARG A 77 -8.58 2.17 19.54
C ARG A 77 -7.70 0.98 19.14
N GLY A 78 -7.02 1.10 18.02
CA GLY A 78 -5.98 0.19 17.58
C GLY A 78 -4.64 0.90 17.49
N VAL A 79 -3.54 0.15 17.61
CA VAL A 79 -2.19 0.63 17.36
C VAL A 79 -1.46 -0.38 16.47
N THR A 80 -0.80 0.13 15.45
CA THR A 80 0.01 -0.66 14.53
C THR A 80 1.48 -0.55 14.91
N THR A 81 2.12 -1.70 15.06
CA THR A 81 3.55 -1.85 15.38
C THR A 81 4.29 -2.54 14.23
N ILE A 82 5.60 -2.30 14.17
CA ILE A 82 6.51 -2.98 13.23
C ILE A 82 7.15 -4.16 13.92
N ARG A 83 7.16 -5.29 13.23
CA ARG A 83 7.73 -6.54 13.69
C ARG A 83 8.68 -7.13 12.65
N VAL A 84 9.64 -7.88 13.12
CA VAL A 84 10.48 -8.75 12.30
C VAL A 84 10.40 -10.17 12.83
N GLU A 85 10.43 -11.12 11.90
CA GLU A 85 10.46 -12.54 12.21
C GLU A 85 11.64 -13.21 11.47
N ASP A 86 12.48 -13.90 12.20
CA ASP A 86 13.57 -14.68 11.61
C ASP A 86 13.01 -15.89 10.89
N MET A 87 13.33 -16.03 9.63
CA MET A 87 12.74 -17.04 8.74
C MET A 87 13.08 -18.48 9.12
N ASP A 88 14.18 -18.71 9.82
CA ASP A 88 14.64 -20.03 10.20
C ASP A 88 14.22 -20.39 11.63
N SER A 89 14.52 -19.53 12.61
CA SER A 89 14.19 -19.77 14.03
C SER A 89 12.74 -19.46 14.40
N LYS A 90 11.99 -18.73 13.54
CA LYS A 90 10.64 -18.24 13.78
C LYS A 90 10.53 -17.32 15.01
N THR A 91 11.64 -16.67 15.36
CA THR A 91 11.68 -15.73 16.48
C THR A 91 11.15 -14.37 16.03
N VAL A 92 10.11 -13.87 16.73
CA VAL A 92 9.49 -12.57 16.47
C VAL A 92 10.06 -11.51 17.41
N THR A 93 10.40 -10.35 16.84
CA THR A 93 10.81 -9.16 17.60
C THR A 93 9.91 -7.98 17.21
N CYS A 94 9.30 -7.33 18.21
CA CYS A 94 8.57 -6.08 18.02
C CYS A 94 9.57 -4.91 18.08
N LEU A 95 9.64 -4.11 17.02
CA LEU A 95 10.63 -3.04 16.86
C LEU A 95 10.11 -1.67 17.31
N THR A 96 8.79 -1.48 17.38
CA THR A 96 8.16 -0.23 17.82
C THR A 96 7.21 -0.49 18.98
N ASP A 97 6.92 0.55 19.77
CA ASP A 97 6.04 0.46 20.93
C ASP A 97 4.57 0.80 20.57
N PHE A 98 3.69 0.71 21.56
CA PHE A 98 2.26 0.96 21.44
C PHE A 98 1.86 2.43 21.73
N THR A 99 2.78 3.38 21.64
CA THR A 99 2.50 4.80 21.87
C THR A 99 1.95 5.49 20.64
N SER A 100 2.43 5.09 19.46
CA SER A 100 2.15 5.70 18.15
C SER A 100 2.00 4.64 17.06
N ASN A 101 1.27 4.96 16.01
CA ASN A 101 1.21 4.10 14.84
C ASN A 101 2.55 4.07 14.11
N SER A 102 2.91 2.91 13.61
CA SER A 102 4.07 2.66 12.76
C SER A 102 3.62 1.78 11.61
N LEU A 103 3.58 2.34 10.39
CA LEU A 103 2.90 1.78 9.22
C LEU A 103 3.85 1.62 8.04
N SER A 104 3.49 0.76 7.09
CA SER A 104 4.14 0.63 5.78
C SER A 104 5.66 0.47 5.88
N PRO A 105 6.18 -0.46 6.70
CA PRO A 105 7.62 -0.62 6.87
C PRO A 105 8.28 -1.11 5.57
N LYS A 106 9.47 -0.57 5.28
CA LYS A 106 10.27 -0.94 4.09
C LYS A 106 11.74 -1.05 4.47
N TRP A 107 12.39 -2.08 3.96
CA TRP A 107 13.85 -2.22 4.08
C TRP A 107 14.60 -1.15 3.29
N SER A 108 15.74 -0.71 3.81
CA SER A 108 16.77 -0.12 2.94
C SER A 108 17.38 -1.21 2.06
N ALA A 109 17.90 -0.84 0.89
CA ALA A 109 18.47 -1.80 -0.07
C ALA A 109 19.65 -2.61 0.52
N ASP A 110 20.39 -2.03 1.48
CA ASP A 110 21.49 -2.71 2.18
C ASP A 110 21.04 -3.54 3.40
N GLY A 111 19.73 -3.57 3.70
CA GLY A 111 19.15 -4.30 4.82
C GLY A 111 19.51 -3.77 6.22
N ARG A 112 20.18 -2.60 6.32
CA ARG A 112 20.65 -2.07 7.61
C ARG A 112 19.62 -1.20 8.32
N HIS A 113 18.66 -0.66 7.59
CA HIS A 113 17.65 0.26 8.10
C HIS A 113 16.25 -0.18 7.69
N ILE A 114 15.27 0.28 8.47
CA ILE A 114 13.86 0.19 8.17
C ILE A 114 13.30 1.61 8.12
N TYR A 115 12.64 1.94 7.02
CA TYR A 115 11.86 3.16 6.84
C TYR A 115 10.40 2.85 7.07
N PHE A 116 9.65 3.78 7.66
CA PHE A 116 8.23 3.57 7.99
C PHE A 116 7.50 4.90 8.18
N LEU A 117 6.19 4.88 8.06
CA LEU A 117 5.32 6.00 8.42
C LEU A 117 5.00 5.96 9.92
N SER A 118 4.99 7.12 10.57
CA SER A 118 4.57 7.22 11.96
C SER A 118 4.06 8.62 12.33
N ASP A 119 3.03 8.65 13.19
CA ASP A 119 2.42 9.86 13.76
C ASP A 119 3.09 10.32 15.08
N ARG A 120 4.22 9.71 15.47
CA ARG A 120 4.95 9.97 16.72
C ARG A 120 5.45 11.41 16.89
N GLY A 121 5.56 12.16 15.80
CA GLY A 121 5.95 13.56 15.78
C GLY A 121 4.77 14.55 15.71
N GLY A 122 3.51 14.06 15.82
CA GLY A 122 2.30 14.88 15.77
C GLY A 122 1.61 14.91 14.40
N SER A 123 2.35 14.67 13.30
CA SER A 123 1.81 14.41 11.95
C SER A 123 2.40 13.12 11.38
N MET A 124 1.73 12.52 10.41
CA MET A 124 2.21 11.31 9.76
C MET A 124 3.41 11.65 8.87
N GLN A 125 4.60 11.14 9.21
CA GLN A 125 5.85 11.40 8.50
C GLN A 125 6.64 10.12 8.28
N VAL A 126 7.63 10.17 7.36
CA VAL A 126 8.58 9.06 7.19
C VAL A 126 9.63 9.11 8.29
N TRP A 127 9.86 7.97 8.90
CA TRP A 127 10.88 7.74 9.93
C TRP A 127 11.83 6.64 9.48
N ARG A 128 13.02 6.62 10.05
CA ARG A 128 14.04 5.58 9.83
C ARG A 128 14.60 5.11 11.16
N MET A 129 14.76 3.80 11.31
CA MET A 129 15.46 3.16 12.43
C MET A 129 16.47 2.12 11.92
N ASN A 130 17.33 1.62 12.80
CA ASN A 130 18.16 0.46 12.48
C ASN A 130 17.30 -0.79 12.30
N ALA A 131 17.78 -1.75 11.49
CA ALA A 131 17.10 -3.02 11.27
C ALA A 131 16.89 -3.84 12.55
N SER A 132 17.75 -3.64 13.56
CA SER A 132 17.64 -4.25 14.89
C SER A 132 16.71 -3.49 15.85
N GLY A 133 16.05 -2.43 15.40
CA GLY A 133 15.25 -1.54 16.25
C GLY A 133 16.07 -0.43 16.91
N GLY A 134 15.46 0.23 17.90
CA GLY A 134 16.04 1.35 18.64
C GLY A 134 15.44 2.70 18.23
N ASP A 135 16.17 3.79 18.51
CA ASP A 135 15.69 5.14 18.26
C ASP A 135 15.44 5.38 16.77
N ALA A 136 14.29 5.96 16.47
CA ALA A 136 13.93 6.35 15.12
C ALA A 136 14.21 7.83 14.87
N THR A 137 14.66 8.15 13.65
CA THR A 137 14.92 9.52 13.18
C THR A 137 13.88 9.90 12.14
N GLN A 138 13.27 11.07 12.28
CA GLN A 138 12.34 11.62 11.28
C GLN A 138 13.08 12.00 10.00
N ILE A 139 12.51 11.63 8.85
CA ILE A 139 13.11 11.83 7.52
C ILE A 139 12.41 12.94 6.74
N THR A 140 11.08 13.00 6.79
CA THR A 140 10.27 14.05 6.15
C THR A 140 9.71 15.02 7.17
N GLY A 141 9.27 16.21 6.72
CA GLY A 141 8.62 17.19 7.58
C GLY A 141 9.57 17.78 8.61
N SER A 142 10.29 18.85 8.28
CA SER A 142 11.12 19.59 9.24
C SER A 142 10.24 20.61 9.98
N GLY A 143 10.08 20.46 11.30
CA GLY A 143 9.34 21.40 12.15
C GLY A 143 8.74 20.77 13.39
N ASP A 144 8.07 21.54 14.19
CA ASP A 144 7.39 21.16 15.43
C ASP A 144 6.00 20.51 15.24
N GLY A 145 5.68 20.05 14.03
CA GLY A 145 4.50 19.24 13.71
C GLY A 145 3.20 20.02 13.43
N GLU A 146 3.06 21.27 13.87
CA GLU A 146 1.87 22.06 13.53
C GLU A 146 1.93 22.60 12.09
N GLY A 147 0.92 22.23 11.28
CA GLY A 147 0.77 22.71 9.89
C GLY A 147 1.66 21.99 8.87
N VAL A 148 2.37 20.93 9.26
CA VAL A 148 3.11 20.07 8.31
C VAL A 148 2.13 19.05 7.73
N PRO A 149 1.94 19.00 6.39
CA PRO A 149 1.04 18.03 5.77
C PRO A 149 1.47 16.59 6.06
N ASP A 150 0.49 15.71 6.24
CA ASP A 150 0.73 14.29 6.39
C ASP A 150 1.34 13.69 5.12
N VAL A 151 2.24 12.73 5.29
CA VAL A 151 2.74 11.87 4.24
C VAL A 151 1.85 10.62 4.19
N GLU A 152 1.22 10.38 3.04
CA GLU A 152 0.29 9.26 2.85
C GLU A 152 1.01 7.97 2.40
N GLY A 153 2.17 8.11 1.74
CA GLY A 153 3.01 7.00 1.30
C GLY A 153 4.40 7.45 0.88
N PHE A 154 5.32 6.51 0.76
CA PHE A 154 6.70 6.81 0.39
C PHE A 154 7.41 5.62 -0.26
N GLY A 155 8.53 5.88 -0.93
CA GLY A 155 9.45 4.87 -1.40
C GLY A 155 10.88 5.40 -1.52
N VAL A 156 11.82 4.68 -0.93
CA VAL A 156 13.25 4.99 -1.02
C VAL A 156 13.81 4.37 -2.30
N SER A 157 14.65 5.09 -3.04
CA SER A 157 15.29 4.56 -4.23
C SER A 157 16.25 3.40 -3.88
N PRO A 158 16.43 2.41 -4.77
CA PRO A 158 17.30 1.27 -4.51
C PRO A 158 18.76 1.66 -4.25
N ASP A 159 19.23 2.78 -4.78
CA ASP A 159 20.56 3.32 -4.51
C ASP A 159 20.67 4.07 -3.17
N GLY A 160 19.54 4.26 -2.48
CA GLY A 160 19.45 4.93 -1.18
C GLY A 160 19.66 6.45 -1.21
N LYS A 161 19.64 7.09 -2.39
CA LYS A 161 19.94 8.53 -2.53
C LYS A 161 18.71 9.41 -2.63
N HIS A 162 17.57 8.84 -3.05
CA HIS A 162 16.33 9.57 -3.26
C HIS A 162 15.16 8.94 -2.53
N ILE A 163 14.14 9.73 -2.31
CA ILE A 163 12.86 9.30 -1.76
C ILE A 163 11.75 9.98 -2.54
N TRP A 164 10.70 9.24 -2.89
CA TRP A 164 9.42 9.84 -3.23
C TRP A 164 8.48 9.75 -2.03
N TRP A 165 7.58 10.71 -1.92
CA TRP A 165 6.46 10.66 -0.98
C TRP A 165 5.22 11.29 -1.60
N VAL A 166 4.06 10.91 -1.08
CA VAL A 166 2.76 11.44 -1.49
C VAL A 166 2.22 12.34 -0.41
N GLN A 167 1.77 13.52 -0.81
CA GLN A 167 1.07 14.49 0.04
C GLN A 167 -0.13 15.06 -0.71
N THR A 168 -1.18 15.42 0.05
CA THR A 168 -2.30 16.17 -0.47
C THR A 168 -1.90 17.63 -0.72
N VAL A 169 -2.19 18.13 -1.92
CA VAL A 169 -1.96 19.51 -2.36
C VAL A 169 -3.29 20.11 -2.80
N ARG A 170 -3.53 21.35 -2.41
CA ARG A 170 -4.71 22.08 -2.83
C ARG A 170 -4.41 22.90 -4.08
N THR A 171 -5.04 22.53 -5.21
CA THR A 171 -4.83 23.18 -6.51
C THR A 171 -6.10 23.80 -7.09
N ALA A 172 -7.26 23.61 -6.44
CA ALA A 172 -8.52 24.19 -6.90
C ALA A 172 -9.36 24.77 -5.74
N ASP A 173 -10.04 25.86 -5.99
CA ASP A 173 -10.99 26.48 -5.06
C ASP A 173 -12.37 25.83 -5.22
N ARG A 174 -12.87 25.21 -4.14
CA ARG A 174 -14.19 24.55 -4.11
C ARG A 174 -15.10 25.10 -3.03
N ARG A 175 -14.55 25.77 -2.02
CA ARG A 175 -15.35 26.32 -0.90
C ARG A 175 -15.82 27.73 -1.25
N SER A 176 -17.04 28.07 -0.82
CA SER A 176 -17.57 29.43 -0.98
C SER A 176 -16.65 30.49 -0.36
N SER A 177 -15.97 30.19 0.76
CA SER A 177 -15.00 31.08 1.41
C SER A 177 -13.74 31.36 0.58
N ASP A 178 -13.37 30.44 -0.33
CA ASP A 178 -12.23 30.62 -1.23
C ASP A 178 -12.59 31.61 -2.35
N ILE A 179 -13.82 31.50 -2.86
CA ILE A 179 -14.33 32.26 -4.01
C ILE A 179 -14.88 33.62 -3.56
N TYR A 180 -15.66 33.66 -2.44
CA TYR A 180 -16.31 34.87 -1.89
C TYR A 180 -15.70 35.21 -0.54
N LYS A 181 -14.89 36.23 -0.48
CA LYS A 181 -14.09 36.63 0.71
C LYS A 181 -14.96 37.12 1.89
N ASP A 182 -16.20 37.52 1.66
CA ASP A 182 -17.17 37.92 2.67
C ASP A 182 -18.03 36.77 3.21
N MET A 183 -17.80 35.55 2.73
CA MET A 183 -18.53 34.33 3.10
C MET A 183 -17.71 33.36 3.95
N ASP A 184 -16.87 33.86 4.83
CA ASP A 184 -15.96 33.07 5.68
C ASP A 184 -16.67 32.02 6.57
N LYS A 185 -17.91 32.23 6.92
CA LYS A 185 -18.72 31.31 7.72
C LYS A 185 -19.52 30.29 6.92
N SER A 186 -19.58 30.45 5.60
CA SER A 186 -20.29 29.53 4.73
C SER A 186 -19.49 28.24 4.55
N LYS A 187 -20.18 27.09 4.67
CA LYS A 187 -19.63 25.75 4.39
C LYS A 187 -20.09 25.20 3.03
N ALA A 188 -20.65 26.05 2.18
CA ALA A 188 -21.12 25.66 0.87
C ALA A 188 -19.91 25.32 -0.04
N ARG A 189 -20.09 24.35 -0.93
CA ARG A 189 -19.17 23.99 -1.98
C ARG A 189 -19.75 24.37 -3.32
N ILE A 190 -18.91 24.77 -4.26
CA ILE A 190 -19.32 25.29 -5.57
C ILE A 190 -18.63 24.45 -6.64
N TYR A 191 -19.43 23.83 -7.50
CA TYR A 191 -18.98 23.00 -8.58
C TYR A 191 -19.66 23.43 -9.89
N ASP A 192 -18.86 23.57 -10.93
CA ASP A 192 -19.33 23.89 -12.29
C ASP A 192 -19.35 22.65 -13.19
N ASP A 193 -18.73 21.54 -12.73
CA ASP A 193 -18.60 20.28 -13.46
C ASP A 193 -18.54 19.08 -12.48
N LEU A 194 -18.45 17.86 -13.00
CA LEU A 194 -18.22 16.62 -12.26
C LEU A 194 -16.71 16.43 -11.95
N MET A 195 -16.31 15.66 -10.95
CA MET A 195 -17.10 14.93 -9.96
C MET A 195 -17.16 15.75 -8.68
N ALA A 196 -18.33 16.18 -8.28
CA ALA A 196 -18.50 16.93 -7.02
C ALA A 196 -18.27 16.04 -5.79
N ARG A 197 -18.49 14.73 -5.93
CA ARG A 197 -18.41 13.75 -4.84
C ARG A 197 -18.02 12.39 -5.35
N HIS A 198 -17.15 11.69 -4.60
CA HIS A 198 -16.86 10.27 -4.80
C HIS A 198 -17.10 9.52 -3.48
N TRP A 199 -17.95 8.45 -3.51
CA TRP A 199 -18.45 7.74 -2.33
C TRP A 199 -18.97 8.69 -1.25
N ASP A 200 -18.31 8.81 -0.09
CA ASP A 200 -18.72 9.62 1.06
C ASP A 200 -17.92 10.93 1.22
N TYR A 201 -16.98 11.23 0.34
CA TYR A 201 -16.19 12.46 0.40
C TYR A 201 -16.45 13.40 -0.79
N TRP A 202 -16.36 14.70 -0.51
CA TRP A 202 -16.51 15.77 -1.47
C TRP A 202 -15.16 16.11 -2.12
N ASP A 203 -15.18 16.53 -3.36
CA ASP A 203 -14.03 17.21 -3.98
C ASP A 203 -13.80 18.56 -3.26
N GLU A 204 -12.72 18.63 -2.50
CA GLU A 204 -12.29 19.85 -1.81
C GLU A 204 -11.28 20.67 -2.62
N GLY A 205 -10.98 20.26 -3.85
CA GLY A 205 -9.92 20.83 -4.67
C GLY A 205 -8.53 20.41 -4.22
N GLU A 206 -8.45 19.30 -3.53
CA GLU A 206 -7.24 18.71 -2.95
C GLU A 206 -6.94 17.40 -3.65
N TYR A 207 -5.69 17.24 -4.13
CA TYR A 207 -5.25 16.08 -4.90
C TYR A 207 -3.94 15.55 -4.33
N ARG A 208 -3.71 14.22 -4.47
CA ARG A 208 -2.47 13.57 -4.08
C ARG A 208 -1.43 13.83 -5.15
N HIS A 209 -0.32 14.45 -4.74
CA HIS A 209 0.82 14.68 -5.62
C HIS A 209 2.02 13.88 -5.14
N ILE A 210 2.85 13.49 -6.11
CA ILE A 210 4.13 12.81 -5.85
C ILE A 210 5.21 13.87 -5.71
N PHE A 211 5.92 13.82 -4.59
CA PHE A 211 7.11 14.62 -4.34
C PHE A 211 8.36 13.74 -4.43
N VAL A 212 9.46 14.33 -4.88
CA VAL A 212 10.76 13.67 -4.92
C VAL A 212 11.80 14.56 -4.26
N GLY A 213 12.69 13.99 -3.45
CA GLY A 213 13.78 14.69 -2.79
C GLY A 213 15.01 13.83 -2.61
N GLU A 214 16.13 14.48 -2.28
CA GLU A 214 17.39 13.81 -1.96
C GLU A 214 17.36 13.29 -0.53
N LEU A 215 17.76 12.04 -0.34
CA LEU A 215 17.87 11.39 0.96
C LEU A 215 19.28 11.59 1.52
N GLY A 216 19.48 12.69 2.23
CA GLY A 216 20.75 13.03 2.88
C GLY A 216 20.99 12.25 4.18
N LYS A 217 21.95 12.69 5.00
CA LYS A 217 22.39 12.04 6.24
C LYS A 217 21.35 12.01 7.38
N GLY A 218 20.10 12.38 7.14
CA GLY A 218 19.07 12.31 8.18
C GLY A 218 17.76 13.01 7.87
N VAL A 219 17.72 13.86 6.85
CA VAL A 219 16.51 14.62 6.46
C VAL A 219 16.44 14.70 4.95
N VAL A 220 15.25 14.72 4.41
CA VAL A 220 15.00 14.97 2.99
C VAL A 220 15.31 16.45 2.70
N THR A 221 16.04 16.68 1.63
CA THR A 221 16.33 18.02 1.08
C THR A 221 15.86 18.12 -0.36
N GLY A 222 15.58 19.35 -0.82
CA GLY A 222 15.25 19.62 -2.22
C GLY A 222 13.94 18.99 -2.70
N GLY A 223 12.95 18.82 -1.80
CA GLY A 223 11.64 18.27 -2.15
C GLY A 223 10.97 19.02 -3.28
N ARG A 224 10.60 18.31 -4.35
CA ARG A 224 9.98 18.84 -5.56
C ARG A 224 8.72 18.07 -5.89
N ASP A 225 7.62 18.80 -6.08
CA ASP A 225 6.39 18.27 -6.69
C ASP A 225 6.68 17.97 -8.16
N ILE A 226 6.48 16.71 -8.60
CA ILE A 226 6.72 16.31 -10.00
C ILE A 226 5.51 16.54 -10.91
N MET A 227 4.39 16.96 -10.33
CA MET A 227 3.14 17.22 -11.05
C MET A 227 2.48 18.55 -10.60
N PRO A 228 3.26 19.65 -10.57
CA PRO A 228 2.76 20.93 -10.07
C PRO A 228 1.52 21.36 -10.85
N ASP A 229 0.58 22.00 -10.17
CA ASP A 229 -0.69 22.49 -10.71
C ASP A 229 -1.64 21.42 -11.24
N ALA A 230 -1.32 20.14 -11.11
CA ALA A 230 -2.22 19.05 -11.50
C ALA A 230 -3.53 19.09 -10.67
N GLN A 231 -4.66 18.88 -11.34
CA GLN A 231 -5.97 18.71 -10.70
C GLN A 231 -6.46 17.26 -10.82
N TRP A 232 -5.54 16.34 -10.57
CA TRP A 232 -5.77 14.89 -10.54
C TRP A 232 -4.78 14.21 -9.60
N ASP A 233 -5.16 13.04 -9.12
CA ASP A 233 -4.38 12.27 -8.15
C ASP A 233 -3.34 11.36 -8.81
N ALA A 234 -2.19 11.20 -8.16
CA ALA A 234 -1.25 10.10 -8.31
C ALA A 234 -0.68 9.72 -6.92
N PRO A 235 -0.97 8.51 -6.41
CA PRO A 235 -1.68 7.37 -7.01
C PRO A 235 -3.16 7.66 -7.30
N LEU A 236 -3.76 6.79 -8.12
CA LEU A 236 -5.09 7.01 -8.67
C LEU A 236 -6.18 6.91 -7.59
N ALA A 237 -7.08 7.91 -7.57
CA ALA A 237 -8.32 7.85 -6.77
C ALA A 237 -9.24 6.70 -7.25
N PRO A 238 -10.06 6.10 -6.40
CA PRO A 238 -10.29 6.41 -4.97
C PRO A 238 -9.43 5.61 -3.99
N TYR A 239 -8.62 4.67 -4.47
CA TYR A 239 -7.89 3.74 -3.60
C TYR A 239 -6.53 4.28 -3.14
N PHE A 240 -5.90 5.18 -3.93
CA PHE A 240 -4.60 5.78 -3.62
C PHE A 240 -3.54 4.74 -3.25
N ASP A 241 -3.47 3.67 -4.04
CA ASP A 241 -2.58 2.55 -3.78
C ASP A 241 -1.13 2.92 -4.10
N MET A 242 -0.27 2.91 -3.10
CA MET A 242 1.14 3.28 -3.23
C MET A 242 1.95 2.30 -4.09
N ALA A 243 1.43 1.11 -4.38
CA ALA A 243 2.02 0.20 -5.37
C ALA A 243 1.92 0.72 -6.81
N GLU A 244 1.15 1.79 -7.05
CA GLU A 244 1.10 2.49 -8.33
C GLU A 244 2.31 3.39 -8.60
N ILE A 245 3.31 3.44 -7.70
CA ILE A 245 4.52 4.26 -7.83
C ILE A 245 5.75 3.38 -7.61
N ALA A 246 6.66 3.30 -8.58
CA ALA A 246 7.83 2.43 -8.53
C ALA A 246 9.11 3.11 -9.02
N TRP A 247 10.18 3.05 -8.21
CA TRP A 247 11.53 3.36 -8.66
C TRP A 247 12.03 2.34 -9.66
N ASN A 248 12.83 2.78 -10.64
CA ASN A 248 13.70 1.88 -11.34
C ASN A 248 14.90 1.48 -10.44
N ASN A 249 15.61 0.40 -10.78
CA ASN A 249 16.69 -0.12 -9.93
C ASN A 249 17.90 0.80 -9.86
N ALA A 250 18.12 1.61 -10.91
CA ALA A 250 19.17 2.64 -10.89
C ALA A 250 18.83 3.83 -9.97
N GLY A 251 17.58 3.99 -9.52
CA GLY A 251 17.13 5.10 -8.67
C GLY A 251 17.08 6.45 -9.39
N THR A 252 16.98 6.44 -10.72
CA THR A 252 17.02 7.63 -11.59
C THR A 252 15.70 7.95 -12.25
N MET A 253 14.76 6.99 -12.30
CA MET A 253 13.46 7.12 -12.91
C MET A 253 12.36 6.65 -11.97
N LEU A 254 11.18 7.27 -12.09
CA LEU A 254 10.00 6.91 -11.34
C LEU A 254 8.86 6.59 -12.31
N ALA A 255 8.36 5.34 -12.27
CA ALA A 255 7.14 4.97 -12.99
C ALA A 255 5.93 5.14 -12.07
N TYR A 256 4.84 5.70 -12.57
CA TYR A 256 3.63 5.89 -11.77
C TYR A 256 2.36 5.86 -12.61
N THR A 257 1.24 5.48 -11.98
CA THR A 257 -0.09 5.53 -12.57
C THR A 257 -0.68 6.93 -12.43
N CYS A 258 -1.28 7.44 -13.50
CA CYS A 258 -1.99 8.70 -13.48
C CYS A 258 -3.13 8.72 -14.50
N LYS A 259 -4.20 9.49 -14.22
CA LYS A 259 -5.30 9.79 -15.14
C LYS A 259 -5.42 11.31 -15.27
N PRO A 260 -4.66 11.96 -16.20
CA PRO A 260 -4.59 13.41 -16.32
C PRO A 260 -5.83 13.98 -17.01
N LEU A 261 -6.99 13.78 -16.42
CA LEU A 261 -8.30 14.27 -16.83
C LEU A 261 -8.95 15.04 -15.69
N THR A 262 -9.86 15.95 -16.02
CA THR A 262 -10.63 16.73 -15.04
C THR A 262 -12.11 16.76 -15.41
N GLY A 263 -12.96 17.14 -14.46
CA GLY A 263 -14.38 17.35 -14.70
C GLY A 263 -15.11 16.10 -15.20
N THR A 264 -16.06 16.30 -16.10
CA THR A 264 -16.85 15.21 -16.73
C THR A 264 -15.97 14.20 -17.43
N ALA A 265 -14.85 14.62 -18.08
CA ALA A 265 -13.92 13.69 -18.73
C ALA A 265 -13.30 12.71 -17.73
N TYR A 266 -12.94 13.17 -16.55
CA TYR A 266 -12.44 12.29 -15.48
C TYR A 266 -13.53 11.33 -14.98
N ALA A 267 -14.75 11.83 -14.78
CA ALA A 267 -15.85 11.08 -14.20
C ALA A 267 -16.32 9.88 -15.06
N VAL A 268 -16.23 9.99 -16.38
CA VAL A 268 -16.71 8.96 -17.34
C VAL A 268 -15.61 8.07 -17.90
N SER A 269 -14.34 8.33 -17.55
CA SER A 269 -13.18 7.63 -18.12
C SER A 269 -12.50 6.72 -17.11
N THR A 270 -12.10 5.53 -17.57
CA THR A 270 -11.16 4.62 -16.89
C THR A 270 -9.76 4.67 -17.51
N ASP A 271 -9.48 5.62 -18.40
CA ASP A 271 -8.24 5.73 -19.16
C ASP A 271 -7.12 6.33 -18.30
N SER A 272 -6.56 5.52 -17.39
CA SER A 272 -5.30 5.83 -16.72
C SER A 272 -4.13 5.24 -17.48
N ASP A 273 -2.98 5.87 -17.39
CA ASP A 273 -1.76 5.47 -18.08
C ASP A 273 -0.58 5.34 -17.11
N ILE A 274 0.45 4.64 -17.57
CA ILE A 274 1.75 4.61 -16.89
C ILE A 274 2.63 5.74 -17.42
N PHE A 275 3.09 6.58 -16.51
CA PHE A 275 4.03 7.66 -16.76
C PHE A 275 5.40 7.32 -16.18
N VAL A 276 6.46 7.69 -16.89
CA VAL A 276 7.84 7.57 -16.44
C VAL A 276 8.43 8.97 -16.33
N TYR A 277 8.83 9.32 -15.13
CA TYR A 277 9.49 10.58 -14.80
C TYR A 277 11.00 10.37 -14.65
N ASP A 278 11.79 11.14 -15.36
CA ASP A 278 13.26 11.15 -15.29
C ASP A 278 13.74 12.24 -14.31
N LEU A 279 14.52 11.86 -13.31
CA LEU A 279 14.94 12.77 -12.25
C LEU A 279 15.91 13.86 -12.71
N GLU A 280 16.79 13.55 -13.67
CA GLU A 280 17.82 14.45 -14.13
C GLU A 280 17.22 15.52 -15.03
N SER A 281 16.46 15.14 -16.03
CA SER A 281 15.86 16.07 -17.00
C SER A 281 14.56 16.71 -16.49
N GLY A 282 13.87 16.11 -15.53
CA GLY A 282 12.52 16.48 -15.09
C GLY A 282 11.43 16.19 -16.13
N ALA A 283 11.73 15.41 -17.16
CA ALA A 283 10.80 15.08 -18.21
C ALA A 283 9.91 13.91 -17.81
N THR A 284 8.65 13.95 -18.25
CA THR A 284 7.68 12.87 -18.06
C THR A 284 7.24 12.30 -19.42
N GLN A 285 7.25 10.99 -19.53
CA GLN A 285 6.80 10.26 -20.72
C GLN A 285 5.61 9.36 -20.38
N ASN A 286 4.55 9.41 -21.18
CA ASN A 286 3.47 8.43 -21.14
C ASN A 286 3.86 7.23 -22.02
N ILE A 287 3.96 6.02 -21.45
CA ILE A 287 4.36 4.82 -22.18
C ILE A 287 3.18 4.05 -22.79
N CYS A 288 1.94 4.34 -22.38
CA CYS A 288 0.72 3.67 -22.86
C CYS A 288 0.15 4.32 -24.12
N LYS A 289 0.56 5.54 -24.43
CA LYS A 289 0.11 6.26 -25.63
C LYS A 289 1.25 6.39 -26.67
N PRO A 290 0.97 6.16 -27.96
CA PRO A 290 1.98 6.35 -29.00
C PRO A 290 2.36 7.84 -29.13
N ALA A 291 3.56 8.12 -29.62
CA ALA A 291 4.06 9.48 -29.78
C ALA A 291 3.19 10.37 -30.70
N ASN A 292 2.42 9.76 -31.62
CA ASN A 292 1.49 10.44 -32.52
C ASN A 292 0.05 10.46 -31.99
N PHE A 293 -0.17 10.15 -30.72
CA PHE A 293 -1.50 10.22 -30.11
C PHE A 293 -2.08 11.64 -30.23
N ASN A 294 -3.33 11.72 -30.66
CA ASN A 294 -4.02 12.98 -30.89
C ASN A 294 -5.24 13.10 -29.97
N THR A 295 -5.14 13.94 -28.95
CA THR A 295 -6.22 14.21 -27.98
C THR A 295 -7.49 14.81 -28.62
N GLY A 296 -7.40 15.38 -29.82
CA GLY A 296 -8.54 15.90 -30.57
C GLY A 296 -9.34 14.84 -31.37
N LYS A 297 -8.91 13.56 -31.31
CA LYS A 297 -9.62 12.44 -31.94
C LYS A 297 -10.17 11.49 -30.89
N PRO A 298 -11.28 10.80 -31.18
CA PRO A 298 -11.76 9.73 -30.29
C PRO A 298 -10.66 8.68 -30.03
N VAL A 299 -10.51 8.29 -28.78
CA VAL A 299 -9.46 7.34 -28.34
C VAL A 299 -9.59 6.01 -29.08
N ASN A 300 -10.82 5.50 -29.26
CA ASN A 300 -11.11 4.24 -29.95
C ASN A 300 -10.67 4.21 -31.44
N ASP A 301 -10.41 5.37 -32.03
CA ASP A 301 -9.95 5.47 -33.43
C ASP A 301 -8.43 5.38 -33.55
N GLN A 302 -7.69 5.21 -32.46
CA GLN A 302 -6.23 5.36 -32.41
C GLN A 302 -5.49 4.11 -31.94
N ALA A 303 -6.00 2.94 -31.92
CA ALA A 303 -5.29 1.72 -31.49
C ALA A 303 -4.41 1.93 -30.23
N VAL A 304 -4.98 2.54 -29.19
CA VAL A 304 -4.33 2.82 -27.92
C VAL A 304 -4.97 2.01 -26.79
N MET A 305 -4.29 1.94 -25.66
CA MET A 305 -4.84 1.42 -24.41
C MET A 305 -5.84 2.45 -23.87
N VAL A 306 -7.03 2.01 -23.47
CA VAL A 306 -8.17 2.89 -23.16
C VAL A 306 -8.87 2.55 -21.84
N GLY A 307 -8.45 1.48 -21.18
CA GLY A 307 -8.90 1.10 -19.86
C GLY A 307 -7.90 1.54 -18.78
N TYR A 308 -8.03 1.01 -17.59
CA TYR A 308 -7.03 1.24 -16.55
C TYR A 308 -5.70 0.57 -16.91
N ASP A 309 -4.62 1.36 -16.93
CA ASP A 309 -3.23 0.91 -16.93
C ASP A 309 -2.62 1.27 -15.57
N LYS A 310 -2.21 0.26 -14.77
CA LYS A 310 -1.88 0.42 -13.35
C LYS A 310 -0.70 -0.45 -12.91
N TYR A 311 -0.11 -0.11 -11.76
CA TYR A 311 0.87 -0.94 -11.03
C TYR A 311 2.14 -1.23 -11.83
N PRO A 312 2.92 -0.20 -12.21
CA PRO A 312 4.18 -0.41 -12.92
C PRO A 312 5.24 -1.06 -12.02
N VAL A 313 5.94 -2.07 -12.57
CA VAL A 313 7.04 -2.76 -11.89
C VAL A 313 8.22 -2.90 -12.85
N TRP A 314 9.36 -2.32 -12.51
CA TRP A 314 10.57 -2.41 -13.31
C TRP A 314 11.21 -3.80 -13.25
N SER A 315 11.74 -4.28 -14.38
CA SER A 315 12.63 -5.44 -14.39
C SER A 315 13.95 -5.12 -13.67
N PRO A 316 14.65 -6.11 -13.07
CA PRO A 316 15.89 -5.84 -12.32
C PRO A 316 16.99 -5.10 -13.09
N ASP A 317 17.03 -5.22 -14.42
CA ASP A 317 17.98 -4.55 -15.30
C ASP A 317 17.46 -3.21 -15.88
N ASP A 318 16.29 -2.74 -15.46
CA ASP A 318 15.59 -1.53 -15.92
C ASP A 318 15.23 -1.53 -17.44
N SER A 319 15.37 -2.66 -18.12
CA SER A 319 15.09 -2.76 -19.55
C SER A 319 13.59 -2.87 -19.89
N LYS A 320 12.76 -3.24 -18.89
CA LYS A 320 11.32 -3.49 -19.08
C LYS A 320 10.50 -2.95 -17.91
N ILE A 321 9.23 -2.67 -18.19
CA ILE A 321 8.22 -2.35 -17.17
C ILE A 321 7.05 -3.33 -17.34
N ALA A 322 6.75 -4.12 -16.30
CA ALA A 322 5.52 -4.88 -16.22
C ALA A 322 4.42 -4.01 -15.61
N PHE A 323 3.18 -4.14 -16.07
CA PHE A 323 2.04 -3.41 -15.52
C PHE A 323 0.73 -4.13 -15.87
N LEU A 324 -0.36 -3.74 -15.21
CA LEU A 324 -1.69 -4.28 -15.46
C LEU A 324 -2.49 -3.37 -16.37
N SER A 325 -3.18 -3.94 -17.37
CA SER A 325 -3.96 -3.21 -18.34
C SER A 325 -5.34 -3.81 -18.57
N GLN A 326 -6.36 -2.97 -18.57
CA GLN A 326 -7.72 -3.30 -18.97
C GLN A 326 -7.98 -2.88 -20.42
N ARG A 327 -8.85 -3.63 -21.12
CA ARG A 327 -9.03 -3.46 -22.56
C ARG A 327 -10.02 -2.36 -22.94
N ARG A 328 -11.09 -2.20 -22.15
CA ARG A 328 -12.24 -1.38 -22.57
C ARG A 328 -12.34 -0.11 -21.72
N ALA A 329 -12.60 1.00 -22.40
CA ALA A 329 -12.89 2.27 -21.75
C ALA A 329 -14.20 2.19 -20.94
N GLY A 330 -14.22 2.85 -19.76
CA GLY A 330 -15.40 3.00 -18.93
C GLY A 330 -15.92 1.71 -18.30
N ASN A 331 -15.09 0.65 -18.20
CA ASN A 331 -15.49 -0.64 -17.65
C ASN A 331 -14.52 -1.13 -16.58
N GLU A 332 -14.77 -0.72 -15.35
CA GLU A 332 -13.91 -1.01 -14.18
C GLU A 332 -13.76 -2.50 -13.86
N SER A 333 -14.74 -3.33 -14.22
CA SER A 333 -14.71 -4.78 -13.99
C SER A 333 -14.06 -5.57 -15.13
N ASP A 334 -13.42 -4.90 -16.08
CA ASP A 334 -12.73 -5.59 -17.16
C ASP A 334 -11.49 -6.35 -16.65
N LYS A 335 -11.08 -7.39 -17.39
CA LYS A 335 -9.94 -8.23 -17.02
C LYS A 335 -8.66 -7.39 -16.95
N ALA A 336 -8.00 -7.41 -15.79
CA ALA A 336 -6.65 -6.86 -15.61
C ALA A 336 -5.63 -7.86 -16.19
N ARG A 337 -5.06 -7.54 -17.35
CA ARG A 337 -4.07 -8.34 -18.06
C ARG A 337 -2.67 -7.88 -17.70
N LEU A 338 -1.73 -8.80 -17.66
CA LEU A 338 -0.31 -8.51 -17.42
C LEU A 338 0.37 -8.16 -18.74
N PHE A 339 0.86 -6.92 -18.83
CA PHE A 339 1.65 -6.42 -19.94
C PHE A 339 3.11 -6.21 -19.58
N VAL A 340 3.98 -6.31 -20.56
CA VAL A 340 5.38 -5.90 -20.47
C VAL A 340 5.68 -4.88 -21.55
N TYR A 341 6.20 -3.74 -21.17
CA TYR A 341 6.75 -2.70 -22.03
C TYR A 341 8.28 -2.83 -22.09
N ASP A 342 8.83 -2.89 -23.29
CA ASP A 342 10.28 -2.88 -23.55
C ASP A 342 10.76 -1.44 -23.73
N CYS A 343 11.60 -0.96 -22.83
CA CYS A 343 12.04 0.43 -22.79
C CYS A 343 12.93 0.83 -23.98
N HIS A 344 13.59 -0.13 -24.64
CA HIS A 344 14.45 0.13 -25.79
C HIS A 344 13.69 0.21 -27.11
N THR A 345 12.70 -0.66 -27.28
CA THR A 345 11.96 -0.79 -28.54
C THR A 345 10.59 -0.12 -28.52
N ALA A 346 10.14 0.33 -27.34
CA ALA A 346 8.80 0.85 -27.07
C ALA A 346 7.67 -0.14 -27.48
N LYS A 347 7.94 -1.44 -27.45
CA LYS A 347 6.95 -2.48 -27.76
C LYS A 347 6.29 -2.99 -26.50
N MET A 348 5.02 -3.34 -26.63
CA MET A 348 4.23 -3.96 -25.57
C MET A 348 3.88 -5.39 -25.92
N GLN A 349 3.84 -6.25 -24.91
CA GLN A 349 3.43 -7.64 -25.00
C GLN A 349 2.39 -7.95 -23.93
N ASP A 350 1.25 -8.52 -24.32
CA ASP A 350 0.24 -9.07 -23.41
C ASP A 350 0.62 -10.51 -23.06
N LEU A 351 0.97 -10.76 -21.80
CA LEU A 351 1.41 -12.09 -21.32
C LEU A 351 0.24 -12.97 -20.86
N THR A 352 -0.93 -12.41 -20.66
CA THR A 352 -2.11 -13.10 -20.12
C THR A 352 -3.33 -13.02 -21.03
N ALA A 353 -3.11 -12.84 -22.36
CA ALA A 353 -4.19 -12.73 -23.34
C ALA A 353 -5.14 -13.93 -23.26
N ASP A 354 -4.58 -15.15 -23.23
CA ASP A 354 -5.29 -16.44 -23.21
C ASP A 354 -5.54 -16.99 -21.80
N PHE A 355 -5.11 -16.28 -20.74
CA PHE A 355 -5.38 -16.65 -19.37
C PHE A 355 -6.68 -16.00 -18.88
N ASP A 356 -7.59 -16.79 -18.30
CA ASP A 356 -8.98 -16.39 -18.05
C ASP A 356 -9.19 -15.50 -16.82
N TYR A 357 -8.14 -15.31 -15.98
CA TYR A 357 -8.23 -14.60 -14.72
C TYR A 357 -7.45 -13.28 -14.74
N ASN A 358 -7.76 -12.40 -13.79
CA ASN A 358 -6.99 -11.18 -13.52
C ASN A 358 -5.57 -11.50 -13.05
N ALA A 359 -4.62 -10.63 -13.36
CA ALA A 359 -3.33 -10.60 -12.67
C ALA A 359 -3.34 -9.51 -11.59
N GLN A 360 -2.62 -9.76 -10.49
CA GLN A 360 -2.46 -8.85 -9.34
C GLN A 360 -1.06 -9.05 -8.73
N ASN A 361 -0.56 -8.08 -7.97
CA ASN A 361 0.69 -8.19 -7.20
C ASN A 361 1.86 -8.78 -8.01
N VAL A 362 2.27 -8.04 -9.04
CA VAL A 362 3.31 -8.46 -10.00
C VAL A 362 4.70 -8.31 -9.40
N VAL A 363 5.54 -9.35 -9.49
CA VAL A 363 6.92 -9.36 -9.01
C VAL A 363 7.84 -10.03 -10.03
N TRP A 364 8.93 -9.36 -10.41
CA TRP A 364 9.98 -9.96 -11.24
C TRP A 364 10.87 -10.89 -10.43
N SER A 365 11.21 -12.04 -11.02
CA SER A 365 12.26 -12.96 -10.56
C SER A 365 13.34 -13.03 -11.64
N GLY A 366 14.43 -12.29 -11.44
CA GLY A 366 15.36 -12.00 -12.54
C GLY A 366 14.69 -11.20 -13.67
N ASN A 367 15.27 -11.20 -14.86
CA ASN A 367 14.77 -10.44 -16.02
C ASN A 367 13.81 -11.24 -16.92
N ASP A 368 13.61 -12.52 -16.63
CA ASP A 368 12.98 -13.46 -17.57
C ASP A 368 11.77 -14.20 -16.97
N LEU A 369 11.41 -13.94 -15.71
CA LEU A 369 10.28 -14.59 -15.06
C LEU A 369 9.50 -13.57 -14.23
N ILE A 370 8.18 -13.65 -14.30
CA ILE A 370 7.28 -12.81 -13.52
C ILE A 370 6.33 -13.70 -12.72
N TYR A 371 6.24 -13.43 -11.42
CA TYR A 371 5.25 -14.01 -10.53
C TYR A 371 4.11 -13.01 -10.32
N PHE A 372 2.90 -13.52 -10.16
CA PHE A 372 1.72 -12.71 -9.89
C PHE A 372 0.64 -13.53 -9.17
N ILE A 373 -0.34 -12.87 -8.58
CA ILE A 373 -1.51 -13.51 -7.98
C ILE A 373 -2.65 -13.52 -8.99
N ALA A 374 -3.43 -14.62 -9.02
CA ALA A 374 -4.65 -14.72 -9.79
C ALA A 374 -5.82 -15.29 -8.97
N PRO A 375 -7.07 -14.74 -9.13
CA PRO A 375 -8.25 -15.19 -8.39
C PRO A 375 -8.89 -16.41 -9.07
N ILE A 376 -8.28 -17.59 -8.88
CA ILE A 376 -8.71 -18.84 -9.53
C ILE A 376 -9.78 -19.53 -8.70
N GLU A 377 -10.94 -19.79 -9.27
CA GLU A 377 -12.07 -20.50 -8.62
C GLU A 377 -12.38 -19.99 -7.20
N ALA A 378 -12.50 -18.65 -7.06
CA ALA A 378 -12.76 -17.96 -5.79
C ALA A 378 -11.71 -18.25 -4.69
N THR A 379 -10.46 -18.46 -5.09
CA THR A 379 -9.25 -18.51 -4.25
C THR A 379 -8.14 -17.72 -4.93
N HIS A 380 -7.21 -17.16 -4.18
CA HIS A 380 -6.08 -16.42 -4.74
C HIS A 380 -4.82 -17.30 -4.74
N GLN A 381 -4.28 -17.54 -5.94
CA GLN A 381 -3.13 -18.41 -6.14
C GLN A 381 -1.95 -17.66 -6.76
N ILE A 382 -0.72 -18.06 -6.42
CA ILE A 382 0.48 -17.57 -7.11
C ILE A 382 0.60 -18.28 -8.44
N CYS A 383 0.81 -17.50 -9.48
CA CYS A 383 1.11 -17.92 -10.84
C CYS A 383 2.47 -17.34 -11.26
N ARG A 384 3.07 -17.93 -12.32
CA ARG A 384 4.23 -17.36 -12.98
C ARG A 384 4.11 -17.43 -14.50
N VAL A 385 4.82 -16.52 -15.16
CA VAL A 385 4.92 -16.47 -16.63
C VAL A 385 6.29 -15.96 -17.06
N ALA A 386 6.88 -16.61 -18.06
CA ALA A 386 8.08 -16.10 -18.73
C ALA A 386 7.66 -15.27 -19.96
N PRO A 387 8.10 -13.99 -20.08
CA PRO A 387 7.78 -13.16 -21.24
C PRO A 387 8.14 -13.77 -22.61
N SER A 388 9.20 -14.60 -22.64
CA SER A 388 9.63 -15.31 -23.85
C SER A 388 8.71 -16.45 -24.29
N VAL A 389 7.92 -17.01 -23.37
CA VAL A 389 7.04 -18.17 -23.61
C VAL A 389 5.57 -17.75 -23.67
N GLY A 390 5.11 -16.89 -22.75
CA GLY A 390 3.74 -16.40 -22.68
C GLY A 390 2.72 -17.42 -22.14
N GLU A 391 3.16 -18.55 -21.61
CA GLU A 391 2.31 -19.55 -20.97
C GLU A 391 2.31 -19.34 -19.45
N VAL A 392 1.10 -19.24 -18.86
CA VAL A 392 0.90 -19.03 -17.41
C VAL A 392 0.89 -20.39 -16.71
N GLU A 393 1.75 -20.53 -15.71
CA GLU A 393 1.80 -21.67 -14.81
C GLU A 393 1.22 -21.30 -13.44
N VAL A 394 0.31 -22.10 -12.92
CA VAL A 394 -0.27 -21.95 -11.57
C VAL A 394 0.59 -22.72 -10.58
N ILE A 395 1.25 -22.02 -9.66
CA ILE A 395 2.20 -22.58 -8.71
C ILE A 395 1.49 -23.14 -7.48
N THR A 396 0.71 -22.31 -6.78
CA THR A 396 0.00 -22.74 -5.57
C THR A 396 -1.40 -23.26 -5.90
N ARG A 397 -1.93 -24.11 -5.03
CA ARG A 397 -3.28 -24.66 -5.14
C ARG A 397 -3.82 -24.90 -3.75
N GLY A 398 -5.11 -24.68 -3.54
CA GLY A 398 -5.78 -24.91 -2.28
C GLY A 398 -6.92 -23.94 -2.02
N ASP A 399 -7.67 -24.21 -0.96
CA ASP A 399 -8.81 -23.37 -0.54
C ASP A 399 -8.32 -22.26 0.40
N HIS A 400 -7.49 -21.37 -0.13
CA HIS A 400 -6.89 -20.23 0.57
C HIS A 400 -6.79 -18.99 -0.33
N ASP A 401 -6.59 -17.84 0.28
CA ASP A 401 -6.32 -16.59 -0.41
C ASP A 401 -4.91 -16.09 -0.06
N ILE A 402 -4.05 -16.01 -1.07
CA ILE A 402 -2.77 -15.30 -0.97
C ILE A 402 -3.05 -13.85 -1.36
N ASN A 403 -3.01 -12.96 -0.36
CA ASN A 403 -3.35 -11.54 -0.53
C ASN A 403 -2.19 -10.72 -1.07
N ALA A 404 -0.96 -11.09 -0.69
CA ALA A 404 0.29 -10.49 -1.15
C ALA A 404 1.43 -11.49 -1.01
N PHE A 405 2.53 -11.25 -1.71
CA PHE A 405 3.78 -11.97 -1.49
C PHE A 405 4.98 -11.08 -1.78
N THR A 406 6.11 -11.47 -1.25
CA THR A 406 7.41 -10.82 -1.42
C THR A 406 8.47 -11.85 -1.76
N MET A 407 9.50 -11.43 -2.50
CA MET A 407 10.59 -12.31 -2.91
C MET A 407 11.94 -11.71 -2.56
N ALA A 408 12.89 -12.59 -2.16
CA ALA A 408 14.31 -12.27 -2.04
C ALA A 408 15.10 -13.43 -2.64
N GLY A 409 15.67 -13.23 -3.83
CA GLY A 409 16.17 -14.32 -4.65
C GLY A 409 15.04 -15.29 -5.01
N GLU A 410 15.22 -16.56 -4.70
CA GLU A 410 14.21 -17.62 -4.94
C GLU A 410 13.25 -17.82 -3.75
N ARG A 411 13.52 -17.18 -2.61
CA ARG A 411 12.67 -17.31 -1.42
C ARG A 411 11.42 -16.47 -1.57
N ILE A 412 10.25 -17.07 -1.34
CA ILE A 412 8.94 -16.43 -1.42
C ILE A 412 8.29 -16.48 -0.05
N ALA A 413 7.89 -15.34 0.49
CA ALA A 413 7.03 -15.24 1.67
C ALA A 413 5.69 -14.61 1.28
N ALA A 414 4.59 -15.25 1.68
CA ALA A 414 3.23 -14.87 1.31
C ALA A 414 2.36 -14.53 2.53
N GLU A 415 1.50 -13.55 2.36
CA GLU A 415 0.39 -13.23 3.26
C GLU A 415 -0.82 -14.07 2.86
N MET A 416 -1.19 -15.03 3.67
CA MET A 416 -2.25 -15.98 3.33
C MET A 416 -3.33 -16.00 4.42
N CYS A 417 -4.58 -16.03 4.00
CA CYS A 417 -5.73 -16.25 4.86
C CYS A 417 -6.63 -17.36 4.31
N THR A 418 -7.57 -17.80 5.14
CA THR A 418 -8.69 -18.67 4.72
C THR A 418 -9.99 -18.14 5.30
N ILE A 419 -11.12 -18.72 4.96
CA ILE A 419 -12.42 -18.36 5.56
C ILE A 419 -12.39 -18.49 7.11
N SER A 420 -11.56 -19.39 7.64
CA SER A 420 -11.46 -19.69 9.08
C SER A 420 -10.15 -19.24 9.73
N MET A 421 -9.26 -18.54 9.00
CA MET A 421 -7.97 -18.09 9.49
C MET A 421 -7.69 -16.67 8.98
N ALA A 422 -7.43 -15.73 9.89
CA ALA A 422 -6.90 -14.40 9.54
C ALA A 422 -5.49 -14.53 8.95
N THR A 423 -4.99 -13.46 8.35
CA THR A 423 -3.68 -13.45 7.70
C THR A 423 -2.58 -13.97 8.62
N GLU A 424 -1.89 -14.98 8.13
CA GLU A 424 -0.62 -15.51 8.64
C GLU A 424 0.39 -15.54 7.50
N PHE A 425 1.68 -15.67 7.82
CA PHE A 425 2.73 -15.71 6.83
C PHE A 425 3.16 -17.15 6.52
N PHE A 426 3.39 -17.40 5.23
CA PHE A 426 3.80 -18.72 4.73
C PHE A 426 4.98 -18.58 3.76
N GLU A 427 5.91 -19.48 3.85
CA GLU A 427 6.94 -19.68 2.83
C GLU A 427 6.40 -20.59 1.73
N ILE A 428 6.62 -20.19 0.48
CA ILE A 428 6.17 -20.93 -0.71
C ILE A 428 7.39 -21.54 -1.38
N ASN A 429 7.33 -22.83 -1.65
CA ASN A 429 8.31 -23.49 -2.52
C ASN A 429 7.93 -23.18 -3.99
N PRO A 430 8.79 -22.48 -4.76
CA PRO A 430 8.46 -22.12 -6.14
C PRO A 430 8.43 -23.30 -7.12
N GLU A 431 8.96 -24.47 -6.74
CA GLU A 431 9.04 -25.65 -7.61
C GLU A 431 7.75 -26.48 -7.58
N ASP A 432 7.16 -26.65 -6.39
CA ASP A 432 5.98 -27.52 -6.20
C ASP A 432 4.78 -26.82 -5.58
N GLY A 433 4.90 -25.53 -5.22
CA GLY A 433 3.84 -24.74 -4.61
C GLY A 433 3.51 -25.13 -3.16
N SER A 434 4.33 -25.95 -2.52
CA SER A 434 4.10 -26.34 -1.13
C SER A 434 4.24 -25.15 -0.18
N LEU A 435 3.45 -25.19 0.91
CA LEU A 435 3.31 -24.10 1.88
C LEU A 435 3.93 -24.52 3.21
N ALA A 436 4.80 -23.69 3.77
CA ALA A 436 5.33 -23.84 5.12
C ALA A 436 4.98 -22.62 5.97
N GLN A 437 4.20 -22.81 7.03
CA GLN A 437 3.81 -21.69 7.91
C GLN A 437 5.02 -21.06 8.59
N ILE A 438 5.13 -19.73 8.51
CA ILE A 438 6.14 -18.93 9.17
C ILE A 438 5.60 -18.47 10.52
N SER A 439 4.53 -17.70 10.53
CA SER A 439 3.98 -17.04 11.71
C SER A 439 2.89 -17.85 12.42
N ALA A 440 2.61 -17.48 13.66
CA ALA A 440 1.53 -18.05 14.47
C ALA A 440 0.87 -16.96 15.33
N ILE A 441 0.47 -15.86 14.67
CA ILE A 441 0.05 -14.59 15.30
C ILE A 441 -1.19 -14.79 16.17
N ASN A 442 -2.19 -15.50 15.64
CA ASN A 442 -3.47 -15.73 16.32
C ASN A 442 -3.62 -17.17 16.86
N LYS A 443 -2.50 -17.86 17.10
CA LYS A 443 -2.50 -19.27 17.56
C LYS A 443 -3.36 -19.50 18.80
N SER A 444 -3.33 -18.58 19.78
CA SER A 444 -4.13 -18.71 21.00
C SER A 444 -5.63 -18.76 20.75
N VAL A 445 -6.10 -18.05 19.73
CA VAL A 445 -7.51 -18.09 19.31
C VAL A 445 -7.81 -19.43 18.65
N TYR A 446 -7.00 -19.85 17.67
CA TYR A 446 -7.26 -21.08 16.90
C TYR A 446 -7.15 -22.36 17.74
N ASP A 447 -6.30 -22.36 18.79
CA ASP A 447 -6.18 -23.50 19.71
C ASP A 447 -7.39 -23.66 20.63
N ASN A 448 -8.17 -22.60 20.88
CA ASN A 448 -9.23 -22.58 21.87
C ASN A 448 -10.62 -22.33 21.30
N ILE A 449 -10.73 -21.76 20.11
CA ILE A 449 -12.00 -21.36 19.51
C ILE A 449 -12.28 -22.27 18.30
N ARG A 450 -13.44 -22.92 18.32
CA ARG A 450 -13.87 -23.78 17.21
C ARG A 450 -14.41 -22.92 16.07
N MET A 451 -13.80 -23.07 14.91
CA MET A 451 -14.29 -22.48 13.66
C MET A 451 -15.31 -23.40 12.99
N GLY A 452 -16.18 -22.83 12.17
CA GLY A 452 -17.14 -23.59 11.38
C GLY A 452 -16.45 -24.42 10.29
N GLU A 453 -17.05 -25.55 9.94
CA GLU A 453 -16.62 -26.34 8.79
C GLU A 453 -16.91 -25.58 7.49
N VAL A 454 -15.94 -25.51 6.59
CA VAL A 454 -16.08 -24.89 5.27
C VAL A 454 -16.17 -25.97 4.20
N GLN A 455 -17.21 -25.92 3.40
CA GLN A 455 -17.46 -26.91 2.33
C GLN A 455 -17.50 -26.21 0.97
N LYS A 456 -16.66 -26.65 0.03
CA LYS A 456 -16.68 -26.26 -1.38
C LYS A 456 -17.71 -27.12 -2.12
N ARG A 457 -18.70 -26.51 -2.73
CA ARG A 457 -19.76 -27.23 -3.47
C ARG A 457 -19.97 -26.65 -4.86
N TRP A 458 -20.12 -27.52 -5.84
CA TRP A 458 -20.52 -27.16 -7.19
C TRP A 458 -22.01 -27.45 -7.37
N VAL A 459 -22.77 -26.40 -7.67
CA VAL A 459 -24.25 -26.50 -7.83
C VAL A 459 -24.60 -26.24 -9.29
N LYS A 460 -25.37 -27.16 -9.89
CA LYS A 460 -25.85 -26.97 -11.26
C LYS A 460 -26.94 -25.89 -11.29
N THR A 461 -26.74 -24.87 -12.11
CA THR A 461 -27.68 -23.77 -12.30
C THR A 461 -28.80 -24.14 -13.28
N THR A 462 -29.89 -23.35 -13.35
CA THR A 462 -31.02 -23.57 -14.25
C THR A 462 -30.67 -23.52 -15.73
N ASP A 463 -29.62 -22.78 -16.09
CA ASP A 463 -29.04 -22.69 -17.46
C ASP A 463 -28.01 -23.80 -17.75
N GLY A 464 -27.82 -24.74 -16.80
CA GLY A 464 -26.94 -25.90 -16.98
C GLY A 464 -25.50 -25.70 -16.65
N LYS A 465 -25.08 -24.50 -16.21
CA LYS A 465 -23.71 -24.20 -15.78
C LYS A 465 -23.42 -24.74 -14.40
N GLN A 466 -22.16 -24.72 -14.00
CA GLN A 466 -21.72 -25.05 -12.64
C GLN A 466 -21.43 -23.77 -11.87
N MET A 467 -22.03 -23.60 -10.70
CA MET A 467 -21.80 -22.49 -9.79
C MET A 467 -21.02 -22.98 -8.59
N LEU A 468 -19.85 -22.40 -8.34
CA LEU A 468 -19.09 -22.61 -7.12
C LEU A 468 -19.77 -21.93 -5.95
N THR A 469 -19.92 -22.67 -4.85
CA THR A 469 -20.56 -22.21 -3.62
C THR A 469 -19.74 -22.62 -2.41
N TRP A 470 -19.44 -21.67 -1.54
CA TRP A 470 -18.86 -21.92 -0.22
C TRP A 470 -19.99 -22.01 0.81
N VAL A 471 -20.03 -23.10 1.57
CA VAL A 471 -20.97 -23.30 2.66
C VAL A 471 -20.20 -23.35 3.96
N ILE A 472 -20.51 -22.42 4.88
CA ILE A 472 -19.89 -22.35 6.21
C ILE A 472 -20.93 -22.88 7.20
N LEU A 473 -20.65 -24.02 7.80
CA LEU A 473 -21.51 -24.63 8.80
C LEU A 473 -21.16 -24.10 10.20
N PRO A 474 -22.15 -23.97 11.10
CA PRO A 474 -21.86 -23.68 12.51
C PRO A 474 -20.94 -24.75 13.12
N PRO A 475 -20.10 -24.42 14.12
CA PRO A 475 -19.13 -25.35 14.71
C PRO A 475 -19.77 -26.64 15.31
N ASP A 476 -21.04 -26.58 15.64
CA ASP A 476 -21.78 -27.69 16.27
C ASP A 476 -22.89 -28.27 15.35
N PHE A 477 -22.80 -28.05 14.05
CA PHE A 477 -23.78 -28.49 13.05
C PHE A 477 -23.74 -29.99 12.85
#